data_d1bdcb2a83d728a156062eb9a29ea729
#
_entry.id   d1bdcb2a83d728a156062eb9a29ea729
#
_cell.length_a   1.000
_cell.length_b   1.000
_cell.length_c   1.000
_cell.angle_alpha   90.00
_cell.angle_beta   90.00
_cell.angle_gamma   90.00
#
_symmetry.space_group_name_H-M   'P 1'
#
loop_
_entity.id
_entity.type
_entity.pdbx_description
1 polymer ?
#
loop_
_entity_poly.entity_id
_entity_poly.type
_entity_poly.pdbx_seq_one_letter_code
_entity_poly.pdbx_strand_id
1 'polypeptide(L)'
;MARLKEYYSKEVAPALMSKFSYKSTMQIPKLDKIVINVGAGEAKDNSKVIDAICTDLSAITGQKPLICKARKSVANFKLREGMAIGCKVTLRGERMYEFLDRFFNVALPRVRDFRGINPDSFDGRGNYNMGLKEQLIFPEIDYDKIDKVRGMDICFVTTATTDEAARELLKLMGAPFSK
;
A
#
# COMPACT_ATOMS: atom_id res chain seq x y z
N MET A 1 -7.54 11.92 -15.82
CA MET A 1 -8.27 10.97 -14.92
C MET A 1 -7.52 9.65 -14.94
N ALA A 2 -7.27 9.01 -13.79
CA ALA A 2 -6.51 7.78 -13.74
C ALA A 2 -7.23 6.63 -14.48
N ARG A 3 -6.53 5.90 -15.36
CA ARG A 3 -7.06 4.81 -16.18
C ARG A 3 -7.86 3.79 -15.34
N LEU A 4 -7.30 3.38 -14.20
CA LEU A 4 -7.90 2.38 -13.33
C LEU A 4 -9.16 2.89 -12.62
N LYS A 5 -9.31 4.21 -12.41
CA LYS A 5 -10.53 4.83 -11.89
C LYS A 5 -11.68 4.76 -12.88
N GLU A 6 -11.40 5.00 -14.17
CA GLU A 6 -12.40 4.83 -15.22
C GLU A 6 -12.80 3.38 -15.40
N TYR A 7 -11.83 2.47 -15.37
CA TYR A 7 -12.06 1.03 -15.43
C TYR A 7 -12.94 0.57 -14.27
N TYR A 8 -12.68 1.03 -13.04
CA TYR A 8 -13.53 0.75 -11.89
C TYR A 8 -14.98 1.15 -12.13
N SER A 9 -15.23 2.36 -12.62
CA SER A 9 -16.60 2.86 -12.81
C SER A 9 -17.34 2.18 -13.96
N LYS A 10 -16.63 1.81 -15.05
CA LYS A 10 -17.24 1.24 -16.25
C LYS A 10 -17.46 -0.28 -16.18
N GLU A 11 -16.53 -0.99 -15.54
CA GLU A 11 -16.52 -2.45 -15.58
C GLU A 11 -16.59 -3.11 -14.20
N VAL A 12 -15.77 -2.66 -13.24
CA VAL A 12 -15.68 -3.32 -11.93
C VAL A 12 -16.94 -3.12 -11.10
N ALA A 13 -17.47 -1.90 -11.05
CA ALA A 13 -18.65 -1.58 -10.24
C ALA A 13 -19.91 -2.33 -10.73
N PRO A 14 -20.24 -2.40 -12.05
CA PRO A 14 -21.36 -3.20 -12.53
C PRO A 14 -21.17 -4.69 -12.28
N ALA A 15 -19.96 -5.23 -12.45
CA ALA A 15 -19.65 -6.64 -12.19
C ALA A 15 -19.88 -7.02 -10.72
N LEU A 16 -19.41 -6.17 -9.78
CA LEU A 16 -19.63 -6.38 -8.34
C LEU A 16 -21.12 -6.28 -7.97
N MET A 17 -21.84 -5.33 -8.56
CA MET A 17 -23.28 -5.16 -8.35
C MET A 17 -24.05 -6.41 -8.76
N SER A 18 -23.73 -6.98 -9.92
CA SER A 18 -24.34 -8.22 -10.41
C SER A 18 -23.99 -9.43 -9.53
N LYS A 19 -22.70 -9.58 -9.17
CA LYS A 19 -22.21 -10.75 -8.44
C LYS A 19 -22.77 -10.84 -7.01
N PHE A 20 -22.83 -9.72 -6.30
CA PHE A 20 -23.29 -9.65 -4.91
C PHE A 20 -24.74 -9.17 -4.76
N SER A 21 -25.45 -8.93 -5.89
CA SER A 21 -26.85 -8.50 -5.91
C SER A 21 -27.13 -7.28 -5.02
N TYR A 22 -26.24 -6.28 -5.06
CA TYR A 22 -26.43 -5.04 -4.30
C TYR A 22 -27.65 -4.27 -4.78
N LYS A 23 -28.44 -3.74 -3.84
CA LYS A 23 -29.67 -2.97 -4.12
C LYS A 23 -29.39 -1.53 -4.53
N SER A 24 -28.24 -0.98 -4.15
CA SER A 24 -27.86 0.41 -4.39
C SER A 24 -26.41 0.50 -4.83
N THR A 25 -26.13 1.43 -5.73
CA THR A 25 -24.76 1.75 -6.19
C THR A 25 -23.85 2.20 -5.05
N MET A 26 -24.43 2.75 -3.97
CA MET A 26 -23.66 3.18 -2.79
C MET A 26 -23.13 1.99 -1.94
N GLN A 27 -23.69 0.80 -2.10
CA GLN A 27 -23.27 -0.42 -1.39
C GLN A 27 -22.05 -1.08 -2.07
N ILE A 28 -21.77 -0.72 -3.33
CA ILE A 28 -20.68 -1.33 -4.08
C ILE A 28 -19.35 -1.00 -3.39
N PRO A 29 -18.52 -2.01 -3.08
CA PRO A 29 -17.23 -1.78 -2.46
C PRO A 29 -16.30 -1.00 -3.39
N LYS A 30 -15.58 -0.04 -2.82
CA LYS A 30 -14.58 0.78 -3.49
C LYS A 30 -13.32 0.91 -2.64
N LEU A 31 -12.21 1.25 -3.25
CA LEU A 31 -11.01 1.64 -2.52
C LEU A 31 -11.23 3.02 -1.89
N ASP A 32 -10.94 3.11 -0.59
CA ASP A 32 -10.96 4.36 0.17
C ASP A 32 -9.57 5.01 0.20
N LYS A 33 -8.55 4.24 0.55
CA LYS A 33 -7.16 4.71 0.64
C LYS A 33 -6.18 3.56 0.52
N ILE A 34 -4.94 3.90 0.16
CA ILE A 34 -3.78 3.02 0.29
C ILE A 34 -2.81 3.67 1.28
N VAL A 35 -2.39 2.90 2.27
CA VAL A 35 -1.40 3.34 3.25
C VAL A 35 -0.12 2.56 3.04
N ILE A 36 0.99 3.29 2.85
CA ILE A 36 2.32 2.71 2.75
C ILE A 36 3.08 3.10 4.00
N ASN A 37 3.63 2.13 4.70
CA ASN A 37 4.39 2.33 5.93
C ASN A 37 5.77 1.70 5.81
N VAL A 38 6.78 2.43 6.28
CA VAL A 38 8.15 1.93 6.43
C VAL A 38 8.57 2.11 7.88
N GLY A 39 8.84 0.99 8.55
CA GLY A 39 9.39 0.99 9.89
C GLY A 39 10.90 1.23 9.86
N ALA A 40 11.38 2.18 10.63
CA ALA A 40 12.80 2.55 10.69
C ALA A 40 13.31 2.52 12.14
N GLY A 41 13.41 1.32 12.72
CA GLY A 41 13.97 1.14 14.06
C GLY A 41 15.43 1.62 14.20
N GLU A 42 16.18 1.65 13.12
CA GLU A 42 17.56 2.14 13.04
C GLU A 42 17.65 3.67 13.18
N ALA A 43 16.56 4.38 12.93
CA ALA A 43 16.52 5.85 12.98
C ALA A 43 16.77 6.42 14.38
N LYS A 44 16.62 5.61 15.42
CA LYS A 44 16.97 5.97 16.80
C LYS A 44 18.46 6.31 16.96
N ASP A 45 19.32 5.62 16.19
CA ASP A 45 20.77 5.78 16.25
C ASP A 45 21.26 6.74 15.14
N ASN A 46 20.57 6.81 14.01
CA ASN A 46 20.91 7.66 12.87
C ASN A 46 19.66 8.31 12.25
N SER A 47 19.45 9.58 12.52
CA SER A 47 18.30 10.34 12.02
C SER A 47 18.26 10.49 10.48
N LYS A 48 19.42 10.44 9.79
CA LYS A 48 19.53 10.54 8.33
C LYS A 48 18.77 9.41 7.60
N VAL A 49 18.58 8.28 8.27
CA VAL A 49 17.79 7.13 7.76
C VAL A 49 16.35 7.55 7.43
N ILE A 50 15.75 8.39 8.26
CA ILE A 50 14.38 8.89 8.03
C ILE A 50 14.32 9.75 6.76
N ASP A 51 15.31 10.59 6.54
CA ASP A 51 15.35 11.46 5.35
C ASP A 51 15.50 10.65 4.07
N ALA A 52 16.34 9.61 4.09
CA ALA A 52 16.47 8.66 2.97
C ALA A 52 15.13 7.96 2.67
N ILE A 53 14.47 7.40 3.69
CA ILE A 53 13.14 6.76 3.54
C ILE A 53 12.09 7.75 3.02
N CYS A 54 12.10 8.98 3.52
CA CYS A 54 11.19 10.02 3.04
C CYS A 54 11.42 10.35 1.57
N THR A 55 12.67 10.37 1.12
CA THR A 55 13.01 10.59 -0.29
C THR A 55 12.50 9.45 -1.16
N ASP A 56 12.76 8.20 -0.77
CA ASP A 56 12.29 7.01 -1.49
C ASP A 56 10.77 6.99 -1.59
N LEU A 57 10.06 7.16 -0.47
CA LEU A 57 8.59 7.18 -0.46
C LEU A 57 8.02 8.34 -1.27
N SER A 58 8.68 9.50 -1.27
CA SER A 58 8.25 10.65 -2.09
C SER A 58 8.42 10.35 -3.59
N ALA A 59 9.49 9.67 -3.98
CA ALA A 59 9.72 9.26 -5.37
C ALA A 59 8.66 8.25 -5.83
N ILE A 60 8.36 7.23 -5.01
CA ILE A 60 7.37 6.19 -5.32
C ILE A 60 5.95 6.77 -5.41
N THR A 61 5.56 7.63 -4.49
CA THR A 61 4.16 8.04 -4.32
C THR A 61 3.82 9.41 -4.91
N GLY A 62 4.84 10.22 -5.19
CA GLY A 62 4.66 11.62 -5.59
C GLY A 62 4.06 12.51 -4.49
N GLN A 63 4.07 12.05 -3.23
CA GLN A 63 3.53 12.75 -2.08
C GLN A 63 4.53 12.74 -0.92
N LYS A 64 4.66 13.86 -0.21
CA LYS A 64 5.54 13.98 0.96
C LYS A 64 5.07 13.03 2.08
N PRO A 65 5.93 12.14 2.59
CA PRO A 65 5.60 11.25 3.70
C PRO A 65 5.42 11.99 5.02
N LEU A 66 4.64 11.39 5.91
CA LEU A 66 4.54 11.79 7.31
C LEU A 66 5.55 11.00 8.14
N ILE A 67 6.41 11.70 8.86
CA ILE A 67 7.34 11.09 9.82
C ILE A 67 6.55 10.65 11.06
N CYS A 68 6.62 9.36 11.38
CA CYS A 68 5.99 8.77 12.54
C CYS A 68 6.93 8.85 13.74
N LYS A 69 6.46 9.50 14.82
CA LYS A 69 7.19 9.67 16.07
C LYS A 69 6.68 8.70 17.14
N ALA A 70 7.58 8.25 18.01
CA ALA A 70 7.24 7.42 19.17
C ALA A 70 6.28 8.20 20.12
N ARG A 71 5.20 7.55 20.53
CA ARG A 71 4.19 8.14 21.45
C ARG A 71 4.54 7.95 22.92
N LYS A 72 5.35 6.94 23.24
CA LYS A 72 5.77 6.59 24.60
C LYS A 72 7.24 6.21 24.59
N SER A 73 7.91 6.49 25.71
CA SER A 73 9.27 6.02 25.96
C SER A 73 9.25 4.54 26.35
N VAL A 74 10.08 3.71 25.71
CA VAL A 74 10.23 2.27 25.99
C VAL A 74 11.70 1.94 26.18
N ALA A 75 12.10 1.65 27.40
CA ALA A 75 13.51 1.41 27.78
C ALA A 75 14.11 0.21 27.04
N ASN A 76 13.38 -0.90 26.91
CA ASN A 76 13.84 -2.10 26.23
C ASN A 76 14.23 -1.87 24.77
N PHE A 77 13.57 -0.95 24.08
CA PHE A 77 13.89 -0.57 22.71
C PHE A 77 14.78 0.66 22.59
N LYS A 78 15.23 1.22 23.72
CA LYS A 78 16.00 2.49 23.78
C LYS A 78 15.28 3.64 23.07
N LEU A 79 13.96 3.69 23.17
CA LEU A 79 13.11 4.70 22.56
C LEU A 79 12.72 5.75 23.59
N ARG A 80 12.77 7.02 23.17
CA ARG A 80 12.20 8.14 23.91
C ARG A 80 11.01 8.71 23.14
N GLU A 81 10.04 9.24 23.86
CA GLU A 81 8.92 9.95 23.27
C GLU A 81 9.40 11.07 22.33
N GLY A 82 8.73 11.19 21.17
CA GLY A 82 9.09 12.16 20.13
C GLY A 82 10.17 11.72 19.15
N MET A 83 10.88 10.61 19.38
CA MET A 83 11.86 10.10 18.43
C MET A 83 11.18 9.60 17.15
N ALA A 84 11.77 9.92 15.99
CA ALA A 84 11.29 9.42 14.70
C ALA A 84 11.60 7.92 14.57
N ILE A 85 10.59 7.13 14.24
CA ILE A 85 10.67 5.66 14.19
C ILE A 85 10.21 5.06 12.86
N GLY A 86 9.74 5.87 11.94
CA GLY A 86 9.28 5.44 10.61
C GLY A 86 8.63 6.56 9.83
N CYS A 87 8.22 6.21 8.61
CA CYS A 87 7.52 7.11 7.71
C CYS A 87 6.28 6.40 7.14
N LYS A 88 5.21 7.16 6.93
CA LYS A 88 4.01 6.66 6.25
C LYS A 88 3.47 7.65 5.22
N VAL A 89 2.83 7.10 4.19
CA VAL A 89 2.07 7.87 3.19
C VAL A 89 0.66 7.31 3.11
N THR A 90 -0.32 8.20 3.01
CA THR A 90 -1.71 7.82 2.74
C THR A 90 -2.12 8.40 1.40
N LEU A 91 -2.41 7.53 0.44
CA LEU A 91 -2.85 7.89 -0.90
C LEU A 91 -4.37 7.79 -1.01
N ARG A 92 -4.99 8.78 -1.66
CA ARG A 92 -6.42 8.85 -1.93
C ARG A 92 -6.70 9.39 -3.34
N GLY A 93 -7.91 9.18 -3.82
CA GLY A 93 -8.37 9.73 -5.10
C GLY A 93 -7.54 9.28 -6.29
N GLU A 94 -7.18 10.17 -7.20
CA GLU A 94 -6.47 9.82 -8.44
C GLU A 94 -5.09 9.23 -8.19
N ARG A 95 -4.32 9.81 -7.28
CA ARG A 95 -2.98 9.30 -6.93
C ARG A 95 -3.00 7.86 -6.40
N MET A 96 -4.06 7.50 -5.68
CA MET A 96 -4.27 6.12 -5.19
C MET A 96 -4.44 5.15 -6.36
N TYR A 97 -5.28 5.49 -7.33
CA TYR A 97 -5.51 4.63 -8.50
C TYR A 97 -4.29 4.53 -9.42
N GLU A 98 -3.55 5.62 -9.60
CA GLU A 98 -2.30 5.62 -10.36
C GLU A 98 -1.22 4.79 -9.70
N PHE A 99 -1.09 4.90 -8.37
CA PHE A 99 -0.18 4.05 -7.62
C PHE A 99 -0.57 2.56 -7.73
N LEU A 100 -1.86 2.25 -7.59
CA LEU A 100 -2.35 0.87 -7.70
C LEU A 100 -2.06 0.27 -9.08
N ASP A 101 -2.29 1.02 -10.14
CA ASP A 101 -2.02 0.58 -11.51
C ASP A 101 -0.53 0.25 -11.72
N ARG A 102 0.36 1.14 -11.32
CA ARG A 102 1.82 0.91 -11.39
C ARG A 102 2.24 -0.25 -10.49
N PHE A 103 1.67 -0.35 -9.31
CA PHE A 103 1.99 -1.38 -8.35
C PHE A 103 1.67 -2.78 -8.88
N PHE A 104 0.45 -3.01 -9.39
CA PHE A 104 0.04 -4.33 -9.89
C PHE A 104 0.70 -4.70 -11.22
N ASN A 105 0.84 -3.75 -12.13
CA ASN A 105 1.29 -4.04 -13.51
C ASN A 105 2.81 -3.91 -13.69
N VAL A 106 3.49 -3.11 -12.87
CA VAL A 106 4.92 -2.84 -13.06
C VAL A 106 5.75 -3.33 -11.86
N ALA A 107 5.38 -2.97 -10.63
CA ALA A 107 6.20 -3.25 -9.45
C ALA A 107 6.13 -4.73 -9.03
N LEU A 108 4.93 -5.30 -8.89
CA LEU A 108 4.78 -6.71 -8.47
C LEU A 108 5.45 -7.73 -9.38
N PRO A 109 5.38 -7.64 -10.72
CA PRO A 109 6.09 -8.58 -11.60
C PRO A 109 7.62 -8.53 -11.44
N ARG A 110 8.18 -7.45 -10.90
CA ARG A 110 9.62 -7.30 -10.62
C ARG A 110 10.06 -7.90 -9.29
N VAL A 111 9.13 -8.33 -8.46
CA VAL A 111 9.45 -9.05 -7.21
C VAL A 111 10.13 -10.36 -7.57
N ARG A 112 11.26 -10.63 -6.92
CA ARG A 112 12.00 -11.89 -7.10
C ARG A 112 11.13 -13.08 -6.70
N ASP A 113 11.09 -14.11 -7.56
CA ASP A 113 10.30 -15.34 -7.36
C ASP A 113 8.80 -15.08 -7.09
N PHE A 114 8.23 -14.06 -7.77
CA PHE A 114 6.83 -13.71 -7.60
C PHE A 114 5.89 -14.82 -8.10
N ARG A 115 5.04 -15.32 -7.20
CA ARG A 115 4.03 -16.37 -7.48
C ARG A 115 2.60 -15.92 -7.25
N GLY A 116 2.40 -14.62 -7.07
CA GLY A 116 1.12 -14.01 -6.70
C GLY A 116 1.12 -13.51 -5.25
N ILE A 117 0.13 -12.68 -4.93
CA ILE A 117 -0.08 -12.14 -3.58
C ILE A 117 -0.93 -13.12 -2.77
N ASN A 118 -0.72 -13.17 -1.47
CA ASN A 118 -1.43 -14.09 -0.57
C ASN A 118 -2.93 -13.75 -0.54
N PRO A 119 -3.83 -14.71 -0.88
CA PRO A 119 -5.27 -14.47 -0.87
C PRO A 119 -5.87 -14.34 0.53
N ASP A 120 -5.16 -14.74 1.60
CA ASP A 120 -5.68 -14.81 2.96
C ASP A 120 -5.20 -13.65 3.88
N SER A 121 -4.56 -12.64 3.31
CA SER A 121 -4.04 -11.48 4.07
C SER A 121 -5.08 -10.37 4.26
N PHE A 122 -6.34 -10.74 4.47
CA PHE A 122 -7.43 -9.84 4.82
C PHE A 122 -7.62 -9.77 6.35
N ASP A 123 -8.21 -8.67 6.81
CA ASP A 123 -8.38 -8.38 8.25
C ASP A 123 -9.75 -8.79 8.84
N GLY A 124 -10.61 -9.47 8.08
CA GLY A 124 -11.99 -9.79 8.45
C GLY A 124 -13.00 -8.67 8.23
N ARG A 125 -12.54 -7.50 7.76
CA ARG A 125 -13.37 -6.30 7.51
C ARG A 125 -13.20 -5.73 6.11
N GLY A 126 -12.65 -6.52 5.20
CA GLY A 126 -12.47 -6.14 3.81
C GLY A 126 -11.25 -5.26 3.53
N ASN A 127 -10.28 -5.17 4.42
CA ASN A 127 -9.01 -4.52 4.15
C ASN A 127 -7.94 -5.58 3.86
N TYR A 128 -7.03 -5.27 2.94
CA TYR A 128 -5.97 -6.17 2.53
C TYR A 128 -4.60 -5.59 2.91
N ASN A 129 -3.73 -6.42 3.48
CA ASN A 129 -2.40 -6.02 3.89
C ASN A 129 -1.35 -6.91 3.23
N MET A 130 -0.26 -6.30 2.77
CA MET A 130 0.89 -7.04 2.25
C MET A 130 2.20 -6.38 2.63
N GLY A 131 3.22 -7.19 2.89
CA GLY A 131 4.59 -6.76 3.11
C GLY A 131 5.42 -6.94 1.85
N LEU A 132 6.23 -5.94 1.54
CA LEU A 132 7.28 -6.00 0.53
C LEU A 132 8.63 -6.06 1.23
N LYS A 133 9.53 -6.90 0.72
CA LYS A 133 10.88 -7.04 1.29
C LYS A 133 11.84 -5.96 0.80
N GLU A 134 11.62 -5.44 -0.41
CA GLU A 134 12.56 -4.56 -1.11
C GLU A 134 11.83 -3.40 -1.79
N GLN A 135 12.33 -2.15 -1.62
CA GLN A 135 11.83 -0.99 -2.35
C GLN A 135 12.28 -0.94 -3.81
N LEU A 136 13.28 -1.74 -4.19
CA LEU A 136 13.88 -1.77 -5.54
C LEU A 136 12.93 -2.26 -6.64
N ILE A 137 11.80 -2.85 -6.29
CA ILE A 137 10.78 -3.27 -7.25
C ILE A 137 10.14 -2.07 -7.97
N PHE A 138 10.18 -0.88 -7.35
CA PHE A 138 9.64 0.34 -7.95
C PHE A 138 10.64 0.94 -8.93
N PRO A 139 10.25 1.17 -10.20
CA PRO A 139 11.15 1.72 -11.23
C PRO A 139 11.59 3.16 -10.94
N GLU A 140 10.88 3.87 -10.07
CA GLU A 140 11.19 5.23 -9.65
C GLU A 140 12.40 5.32 -8.72
N ILE A 141 12.82 4.18 -8.16
CA ILE A 141 13.97 4.09 -7.25
C ILE A 141 15.22 3.75 -8.04
N ASP A 142 16.22 4.62 -7.92
CA ASP A 142 17.53 4.44 -8.52
C ASP A 142 18.42 3.63 -7.56
N TYR A 143 18.93 2.50 -8.04
CA TYR A 143 19.77 1.60 -7.24
C TYR A 143 21.04 2.29 -6.68
N ASP A 144 21.61 3.21 -7.44
CA ASP A 144 22.87 3.88 -7.06
C ASP A 144 22.67 4.94 -5.95
N LYS A 145 21.43 5.35 -5.70
CA LYS A 145 21.10 6.40 -4.73
C LYS A 145 20.57 5.87 -3.41
N ILE A 146 20.30 4.58 -3.31
CA ILE A 146 19.79 4.00 -2.08
C ILE A 146 20.91 3.77 -1.06
N ASP A 147 20.62 4.11 0.19
CA ASP A 147 21.49 3.84 1.33
C ASP A 147 21.44 2.35 1.75
N LYS A 148 20.23 1.79 1.81
CA LYS A 148 19.98 0.41 2.22
C LYS A 148 18.69 -0.13 1.61
N VAL A 149 18.66 -1.44 1.30
CA VAL A 149 17.42 -2.13 0.94
C VAL A 149 16.51 -2.21 2.17
N ARG A 150 15.28 -1.72 2.03
CA ARG A 150 14.26 -1.71 3.10
C ARG A 150 12.94 -2.25 2.58
N GLY A 151 12.27 -2.99 3.46
CA GLY A 151 10.91 -3.42 3.24
C GLY A 151 9.90 -2.33 3.57
N MET A 152 8.67 -2.56 3.13
CA MET A 152 7.53 -1.69 3.44
C MET A 152 6.24 -2.50 3.53
N ASP A 153 5.30 -1.99 4.30
CA ASP A 153 3.95 -2.55 4.41
C ASP A 153 2.99 -1.69 3.60
N ILE A 154 2.13 -2.34 2.80
CA ILE A 154 1.10 -1.69 2.00
C ILE A 154 -0.26 -2.19 2.44
N CYS A 155 -1.10 -1.28 2.92
CA CYS A 155 -2.46 -1.56 3.34
C CYS A 155 -3.45 -0.97 2.34
N PHE A 156 -4.29 -1.82 1.76
CA PHE A 156 -5.40 -1.43 0.89
C PHE A 156 -6.68 -1.37 1.74
N VAL A 157 -7.16 -0.18 1.99
CA VAL A 157 -8.39 0.04 2.77
C VAL A 157 -9.55 0.19 1.80
N THR A 158 -10.56 -0.66 1.97
CA THR A 158 -11.76 -0.65 1.13
C THR A 158 -13.00 -0.30 1.95
N THR A 159 -14.11 -0.03 1.28
CA THR A 159 -15.41 0.14 1.90
C THR A 159 -16.21 -1.16 1.96
N ALA A 160 -15.60 -2.30 1.58
CA ALA A 160 -16.23 -3.60 1.68
C ALA A 160 -16.50 -3.96 3.16
N THR A 161 -17.60 -4.64 3.41
CA THR A 161 -17.96 -5.15 4.74
C THR A 161 -17.45 -6.57 4.98
N THR A 162 -17.12 -7.29 3.90
CA THR A 162 -16.65 -8.68 3.94
C THR A 162 -15.37 -8.84 3.12
N ASP A 163 -14.53 -9.78 3.51
CA ASP A 163 -13.28 -10.09 2.83
C ASP A 163 -13.51 -10.64 1.42
N GLU A 164 -14.61 -11.38 1.22
CA GLU A 164 -14.97 -11.91 -0.10
C GLU A 164 -15.26 -10.78 -1.11
N ALA A 165 -16.00 -9.76 -0.69
CA ALA A 165 -16.30 -8.60 -1.53
C ALA A 165 -15.03 -7.79 -1.84
N ALA A 166 -14.14 -7.63 -0.87
CA ALA A 166 -12.87 -6.95 -1.05
C ALA A 166 -11.90 -7.75 -1.96
N ARG A 167 -11.86 -9.08 -1.80
CA ARG A 167 -11.05 -9.97 -2.66
C ARG A 167 -11.49 -9.86 -4.11
N GLU A 168 -12.80 -9.89 -4.35
CA GLU A 168 -13.34 -9.78 -5.70
C GLU A 168 -13.09 -8.38 -6.30
N LEU A 169 -13.25 -7.32 -5.49
CA LEU A 169 -12.88 -5.96 -5.90
C LEU A 169 -11.43 -5.89 -6.36
N LEU A 170 -10.49 -6.35 -5.54
CA LEU A 170 -9.05 -6.30 -5.87
C LEU A 170 -8.73 -7.19 -7.08
N LYS A 171 -9.35 -8.37 -7.18
CA LYS A 171 -9.19 -9.28 -8.32
C LYS A 171 -9.62 -8.63 -9.63
N LEU A 172 -10.79 -8.00 -9.67
CA LEU A 172 -11.31 -7.30 -10.85
C LEU A 172 -10.45 -6.07 -11.19
N MET A 173 -9.79 -5.46 -10.21
CA MET A 173 -8.84 -4.37 -10.42
C MET A 173 -7.44 -4.85 -10.86
N GLY A 174 -7.24 -6.14 -11.05
CA GLY A 174 -6.01 -6.70 -11.57
C GLY A 174 -5.01 -7.22 -10.52
N ALA A 175 -5.44 -7.40 -9.27
CA ALA A 175 -4.57 -7.96 -8.24
C ALA A 175 -4.20 -9.43 -8.57
N PRO A 176 -2.91 -9.77 -8.68
CA PRO A 176 -2.45 -11.11 -9.04
C PRO A 176 -2.39 -12.03 -7.82
N PHE A 177 -3.54 -12.52 -7.35
CA PHE A 177 -3.59 -13.48 -6.26
C PHE A 177 -2.96 -14.82 -6.66
N SER A 178 -2.25 -15.44 -5.71
CA SER A 178 -1.77 -16.81 -5.85
C SER A 178 -2.95 -17.78 -5.91
N LYS A 179 -2.76 -18.88 -6.66
CA LYS A 179 -3.77 -19.96 -6.78
C LYS A 179 -3.73 -20.85 -5.55
#